data_4b724e892da6bfdd5e6b5f4cd3093327
#
_entry.id   4b724e892da6bfdd5e6b5f4cd3093327
#
_cell.length_a   1.000
_cell.length_b   1.000
_cell.length_c   1.000
_cell.angle_alpha   90.00
_cell.angle_beta   90.00
_cell.angle_gamma   90.00
#
_symmetry.space_group_name_H-M   'P 1'
#
loop_
_entity.id
_entity.type
_entity.pdbx_description
1 polymer ?
#
loop_
_entity_poly.entity_id
_entity_poly.type
_entity_poly.pdbx_seq_one_letter_code
_entity_poly.pdbx_strand_id
1 'polypeptide(L)'
;EWIRGNEAAATPVLRGPVGEASLIWHKKFERWILTYNYDPNHDETPLTKRHAILYCTSKDLVQGSEPKVLAEADRYPALYCAYIHPLKDNDDQLWFIMSMWGPYNAFLMCADMKLE
;
A
#
# COMPACT_ATOMS: atom_id res chain seq x y z
N GLU A 1 17.65 -11.49 14.31
CA GLU A 1 18.19 -10.73 15.45
C GLU A 1 17.96 -9.23 15.24
N TRP A 2 17.48 -8.54 16.28
CA TRP A 2 17.26 -7.08 16.22
C TRP A 2 18.55 -6.35 16.61
N ILE A 3 19.09 -5.57 15.68
CA ILE A 3 20.30 -4.76 15.90
C ILE A 3 19.89 -3.31 16.17
N ARG A 4 20.10 -2.84 17.39
CA ARG A 4 19.78 -1.45 17.78
C ARG A 4 20.86 -0.49 17.31
N GLY A 5 20.43 0.70 16.85
CA GLY A 5 21.32 1.80 16.54
C GLY A 5 22.19 1.62 15.29
N ASN A 6 21.82 0.70 14.40
CA ASN A 6 22.50 0.51 13.13
C ASN A 6 21.46 0.42 11.98
N GLU A 7 21.07 1.55 11.43
CA GLU A 7 20.12 1.62 10.32
C GLU A 7 20.64 0.92 9.05
N ALA A 8 21.95 0.91 8.83
CA ALA A 8 22.55 0.23 7.69
C ALA A 8 22.38 -1.29 7.72
N ALA A 9 22.09 -1.86 8.89
CA ALA A 9 21.80 -3.28 9.05
C ALA A 9 20.31 -3.63 8.80
N ALA A 10 19.46 -2.65 8.55
CA ALA A 10 18.04 -2.88 8.28
C ALA A 10 17.85 -3.62 6.95
N THR A 11 17.04 -4.67 6.98
CA THR A 11 16.63 -5.37 5.77
C THR A 11 15.40 -4.67 5.19
N PRO A 12 15.44 -4.18 3.95
CA PRO A 12 14.27 -3.57 3.34
C PRO A 12 13.16 -4.61 3.13
N VAL A 13 11.97 -4.31 3.61
CA VAL A 13 10.77 -5.14 3.40
C VAL A 13 10.23 -5.00 1.98
N LEU A 14 10.37 -3.82 1.41
CA LEU A 14 10.01 -3.50 0.03
C LEU A 14 11.21 -2.89 -0.69
N ARG A 15 11.34 -3.18 -1.97
CA ARG A 15 12.37 -2.59 -2.83
C ARG A 15 11.72 -1.69 -3.88
N GLY A 16 12.40 -0.62 -4.22
CA GLY A 16 11.99 0.32 -5.26
C GLY A 16 11.49 1.64 -4.71
N PRO A 17 10.99 2.53 -5.58
CA PRO A 17 10.43 3.81 -5.18
C PRO A 17 9.07 3.59 -4.50
N VAL A 18 9.11 3.51 -3.18
CA VAL A 18 7.95 3.30 -2.31
C VAL A 18 7.62 4.61 -1.63
N GLY A 19 6.44 5.14 -1.88
CA GLY A 19 5.85 6.25 -1.14
C GLY A 19 5.00 5.77 0.01
N GLU A 20 4.27 6.67 0.62
CA GLU A 20 3.48 6.50 1.84
C GLU A 20 2.86 5.11 1.99
N ALA A 21 3.23 4.45 3.05
CA ALA A 21 2.81 3.09 3.33
C ALA A 21 1.85 3.03 4.52
N SER A 22 0.91 2.11 4.46
CA SER A 22 -0.01 1.80 5.55
C SER A 22 -0.04 0.30 5.80
N LEU A 23 0.02 -0.11 7.04
CA LEU A 23 0.12 -1.51 7.46
C LEU A 23 -0.94 -1.83 8.51
N ILE A 24 -1.69 -2.91 8.30
CA ILE A 24 -2.59 -3.46 9.30
C ILE A 24 -2.47 -4.98 9.41
N TRP A 25 -2.86 -5.51 10.57
CA TRP A 25 -3.20 -6.91 10.73
C TRP A 25 -4.67 -7.12 10.39
N HIS A 26 -4.96 -7.92 9.34
CA HIS A 26 -6.33 -8.25 8.96
C HIS A 26 -6.78 -9.55 9.61
N LYS A 27 -7.72 -9.45 10.54
CA LYS A 27 -8.13 -10.57 11.39
C LYS A 27 -8.70 -11.74 10.62
N LYS A 28 -9.60 -11.48 9.66
CA LYS A 28 -10.22 -12.54 8.87
C LYS A 28 -9.25 -13.34 8.03
N PHE A 29 -8.25 -12.67 7.45
CA PHE A 29 -7.25 -13.32 6.62
C PHE A 29 -6.03 -13.80 7.40
N GLU A 30 -5.94 -13.45 8.68
CA GLU A 30 -4.80 -13.75 9.54
C GLU A 30 -3.46 -13.38 8.87
N ARG A 31 -3.42 -12.15 8.32
CA ARG A 31 -2.28 -11.62 7.59
C ARG A 31 -2.09 -10.14 7.82
N TRP A 32 -0.86 -9.72 7.76
CA TRP A 32 -0.50 -8.32 7.57
C TRP A 32 -0.79 -7.92 6.14
N ILE A 33 -1.39 -6.76 5.96
CA ILE A 33 -1.64 -6.14 4.66
C ILE A 33 -0.92 -4.81 4.67
N LEU A 34 -0.04 -4.62 3.69
CA LEU A 34 0.72 -3.40 3.47
C LEU A 34 0.27 -2.79 2.15
N THR A 35 -0.18 -1.55 2.19
CA THR A 35 -0.45 -0.73 0.99
C THR A 35 0.60 0.36 0.86
N TYR A 36 0.93 0.74 -0.36
CA TYR A 36 1.91 1.79 -0.63
C TYR A 36 1.75 2.36 -2.04
N ASN A 37 2.22 3.58 -2.21
CA ASN A 37 2.34 4.17 -3.53
C ASN A 37 3.58 3.63 -4.23
N TYR A 38 3.45 3.35 -5.51
CA TYR A 38 4.58 2.93 -6.34
C TYR A 38 4.65 3.80 -7.60
N ASP A 39 5.77 4.49 -7.76
CA ASP A 39 6.05 5.31 -8.93
C ASP A 39 7.51 5.13 -9.34
N PRO A 40 7.81 4.19 -10.24
CA PRO A 40 9.19 3.90 -10.68
C PRO A 40 9.86 5.08 -11.40
N ASN A 41 9.06 6.03 -11.91
CA ASN A 41 9.55 7.18 -12.65
C ASN A 41 9.11 8.50 -11.99
N HIS A 42 9.19 8.56 -10.65
CA HIS A 42 8.67 9.67 -9.86
C HIS A 42 9.05 11.06 -10.39
N ASP A 43 10.30 11.26 -10.78
CA ASP A 43 10.80 12.54 -11.25
C ASP A 43 10.38 12.87 -12.69
N GLU A 44 10.06 11.86 -13.49
CA GLU A 44 9.69 12.00 -14.91
C GLU A 44 8.19 11.95 -15.15
N THR A 45 7.43 11.40 -14.18
CA THR A 45 6.00 11.18 -14.35
C THR A 45 5.22 12.41 -13.91
N PRO A 46 4.39 13.00 -14.78
CA PRO A 46 3.47 14.08 -14.40
C PRO A 46 2.59 13.65 -13.23
N LEU A 47 2.28 14.57 -12.31
CA LEU A 47 1.44 14.30 -11.13
C LEU A 47 0.12 13.62 -11.48
N THR A 48 -0.47 13.98 -12.63
CA THR A 48 -1.73 13.41 -13.13
C THR A 48 -1.63 11.98 -13.63
N LYS A 49 -0.42 11.45 -13.77
CA LYS A 49 -0.14 10.09 -14.27
C LYS A 49 0.63 9.25 -13.26
N ARG A 50 0.84 9.76 -12.04
CA ARG A 50 1.48 8.99 -10.99
C ARG A 50 0.65 7.78 -10.62
N HIS A 51 1.36 6.72 -10.40
CA HIS A 51 1.03 5.35 -10.66
C HIS A 51 0.14 4.66 -9.63
N ALA A 52 0.32 3.39 -9.54
CA ALA A 52 -0.55 2.51 -8.83
C ALA A 52 -0.39 2.64 -7.31
N ILE A 53 -1.48 2.37 -6.61
CA ILE A 53 -1.41 1.89 -5.24
C ILE A 53 -1.28 0.39 -5.31
N LEU A 54 -0.20 -0.13 -4.73
CA LEU A 54 0.05 -1.55 -4.61
C LEU A 54 -0.25 -2.05 -3.21
N TYR A 55 -0.46 -3.35 -3.11
CA TYR A 55 -0.49 -4.03 -1.82
C TYR A 55 0.30 -5.33 -1.87
N CYS A 56 0.80 -5.72 -0.72
CA CYS A 56 1.32 -7.05 -0.47
C CYS A 56 0.83 -7.57 0.88
N THR A 57 0.92 -8.87 1.07
CA THR A 57 0.50 -9.52 2.31
C THR A 57 1.64 -10.32 2.91
N SER A 58 1.64 -10.47 4.24
CA SER A 58 2.64 -11.25 4.94
C SER A 58 2.04 -11.92 6.18
N LYS A 59 2.55 -13.07 6.56
CA LYS A 59 2.20 -13.73 7.82
C LYS A 59 3.08 -13.29 8.98
N ASP A 60 4.30 -12.91 8.71
CA ASP A 60 5.37 -12.73 9.71
C ASP A 60 6.10 -11.38 9.62
N LEU A 61 5.72 -10.51 8.69
CA LEU A 61 6.38 -9.23 8.37
C LEU A 61 7.81 -9.38 7.81
N VAL A 62 8.25 -10.59 7.55
CA VAL A 62 9.59 -10.86 7.01
C VAL A 62 9.52 -11.27 5.54
N GLN A 63 8.55 -12.11 5.21
CA GLN A 63 8.31 -12.56 3.85
C GLN A 63 6.97 -12.01 3.35
N GLY A 64 7.04 -11.13 2.36
CA GLY A 64 5.87 -10.58 1.68
C GLY A 64 5.48 -11.41 0.45
N SER A 65 4.20 -11.36 0.09
CA SER A 65 3.74 -11.81 -1.21
C SER A 65 4.28 -10.89 -2.32
N GLU A 66 4.24 -11.37 -3.56
CA GLU A 66 4.43 -10.46 -4.71
C GLU A 66 3.41 -9.32 -4.65
N PRO A 67 3.85 -8.09 -4.97
CA PRO A 67 2.97 -6.94 -5.00
C PRO A 67 1.87 -7.10 -6.04
N LYS A 68 0.66 -6.68 -5.67
CA LYS A 68 -0.50 -6.63 -6.56
C LYS A 68 -1.05 -5.21 -6.62
N VAL A 69 -1.64 -4.85 -7.74
CA VAL A 69 -2.25 -3.55 -7.94
C VAL A 69 -3.58 -3.48 -7.20
N LEU A 70 -3.74 -2.46 -6.36
CA LEU A 70 -4.98 -2.15 -5.66
C LEU A 70 -5.79 -1.09 -6.40
N ALA A 71 -5.13 -0.05 -6.90
CA ALA A 71 -5.74 1.00 -7.71
C ALA A 71 -4.75 1.52 -8.75
N GLU A 72 -5.24 1.82 -9.95
CA GLU A 72 -4.44 2.27 -11.09
C GLU A 72 -4.67 3.74 -11.42
N ALA A 73 -3.62 4.42 -11.85
CA ALA A 73 -3.68 5.83 -12.22
C ALA A 73 -4.54 6.13 -13.47
N ASP A 74 -4.71 5.17 -14.35
CA ASP A 74 -5.57 5.31 -15.52
C ASP A 74 -7.04 5.55 -15.14
N ARG A 75 -7.44 4.95 -14.04
CA ARG A 75 -8.79 5.09 -13.49
C ARG A 75 -8.90 6.21 -12.46
N TYR A 76 -7.83 6.45 -11.73
CA TYR A 76 -7.76 7.45 -10.65
C TYR A 76 -6.48 8.25 -10.81
N PRO A 77 -6.52 9.40 -11.51
CA PRO A 77 -5.31 10.17 -11.79
C PRO A 77 -4.65 10.71 -10.52
N ALA A 78 -3.34 10.67 -10.52
CA ALA A 78 -2.51 11.22 -9.43
C ALA A 78 -2.80 10.62 -8.05
N LEU A 79 -2.90 9.30 -7.98
CA LEU A 79 -3.12 8.56 -6.75
C LEU A 79 -2.08 8.88 -5.68
N TYR A 80 -2.56 9.01 -4.46
CA TYR A 80 -1.77 9.39 -3.31
C TYR A 80 -2.29 8.73 -2.05
N CYS A 81 -1.37 8.22 -1.22
CA CYS A 81 -1.60 7.77 0.14
C CYS A 81 -2.81 6.84 0.34
N ALA A 82 -2.60 5.53 0.22
CA ALA A 82 -3.62 4.56 0.57
C ALA A 82 -3.53 4.17 2.05
N TYR A 83 -4.32 4.83 2.88
CA TYR A 83 -4.42 4.52 4.30
C TYR A 83 -5.49 3.47 4.55
N ILE A 84 -5.12 2.29 5.06
CA ILE A 84 -6.06 1.22 5.35
C ILE A 84 -6.90 1.57 6.57
N HIS A 85 -8.23 1.42 6.43
CA HIS A 85 -9.15 1.73 7.52
C HIS A 85 -9.22 0.56 8.52
N PRO A 86 -8.83 0.76 9.78
CA PRO A 86 -8.64 -0.33 10.73
C PRO A 86 -9.96 -0.96 11.24
N LEU A 87 -11.09 -0.29 11.05
CA LEU A 87 -12.39 -0.73 11.60
C LEU A 87 -13.07 -1.83 10.79
N LYS A 88 -12.51 -2.23 9.65
CA LYS A 88 -13.09 -3.19 8.71
C LYS A 88 -12.16 -4.36 8.44
N ASP A 89 -11.53 -4.87 9.47
CA ASP A 89 -10.53 -5.94 9.38
C ASP A 89 -11.14 -7.37 9.43
N ASN A 90 -12.46 -7.48 9.52
CA ASN A 90 -13.17 -8.75 9.61
C ASN A 90 -13.93 -9.16 8.34
N ASP A 91 -13.94 -8.29 7.32
CA ASP A 91 -14.68 -8.52 6.08
C ASP A 91 -13.79 -9.14 4.99
N ASP A 92 -14.40 -9.64 3.92
CA ASP A 92 -13.69 -10.02 2.69
C ASP A 92 -13.24 -8.81 1.86
N GLN A 93 -13.39 -7.64 2.43
CA GLN A 93 -13.12 -6.37 1.79
C GLN A 93 -12.01 -5.62 2.50
N LEU A 94 -11.15 -5.00 1.72
CA LEU A 94 -10.19 -4.02 2.21
C LEU A 94 -10.77 -2.62 2.05
N TRP A 95 -10.98 -1.95 3.17
CA TRP A 95 -11.39 -0.55 3.20
C TRP A 95 -10.19 0.36 3.38
N PHE A 96 -10.06 1.36 2.54
CA PHE A 96 -8.94 2.30 2.59
C PHE A 96 -9.36 3.69 2.14
N ILE A 97 -8.65 4.68 2.64
CA ILE A 97 -8.79 6.07 2.22
C ILE A 97 -7.63 6.36 1.28
N MET A 98 -7.92 6.88 0.13
CA MET A 98 -6.91 7.42 -0.79
C MET A 98 -7.23 8.85 -1.16
N SER A 99 -6.22 9.57 -1.59
CA SER A 99 -6.32 10.92 -2.08
C SER A 99 -5.80 11.00 -3.52
N MET A 100 -5.99 12.16 -4.13
CA MET A 100 -5.36 12.54 -5.39
C MET A 100 -4.61 13.84 -5.21
N TRP A 101 -3.50 14.01 -5.90
CA TRP A 101 -2.66 15.21 -5.79
C TRP A 101 -3.34 16.51 -6.21
N GLY A 102 -4.30 16.42 -7.06
CA GLY A 102 -5.01 17.61 -7.47
C GLY A 102 -6.39 17.33 -8.06
N PRO A 103 -7.46 17.74 -7.41
CA PRO A 103 -7.55 18.33 -6.08
C PRO A 103 -7.29 17.31 -4.97
N TYR A 104 -6.82 17.74 -3.81
CA TYR A 104 -6.61 16.89 -2.63
C TYR A 104 -7.94 16.46 -2.01
N ASN A 105 -8.65 15.60 -2.67
CA ASN A 105 -9.87 15.01 -2.15
C ASN A 105 -9.57 13.64 -1.55
N ALA A 106 -10.12 13.37 -0.39
CA ALA A 106 -10.05 12.06 0.23
C ALA A 106 -11.28 11.23 -0.17
N PHE A 107 -11.03 9.99 -0.59
CA PHE A 107 -12.07 9.04 -1.00
C PHE A 107 -12.00 7.81 -0.12
N LEU A 108 -13.15 7.40 0.40
CA LEU A 108 -13.27 6.08 1.03
C LEU A 108 -13.50 5.05 -0.07
N MET A 109 -12.61 4.10 -0.15
CA MET A 109 -12.57 3.05 -1.16
C MET A 109 -12.78 1.69 -0.53
N CYS A 110 -13.29 0.77 -1.33
CA CYS A 110 -13.47 -0.62 -0.94
C CYS A 110 -13.00 -1.52 -2.08
N ALA A 111 -12.20 -2.51 -1.77
CA ALA A 111 -11.76 -3.55 -2.69
C ALA A 111 -12.11 -4.93 -2.16
N ASP A 112 -12.71 -5.79 -3.00
CA ASP A 112 -12.91 -7.18 -2.66
C ASP A 112 -11.56 -7.92 -2.67
N MET A 113 -11.25 -8.57 -1.56
CA MET A 113 -10.01 -9.32 -1.41
C MET A 113 -10.25 -10.81 -1.58
N LYS A 114 -9.51 -11.40 -2.49
CA LYS A 114 -9.37 -12.86 -2.59
C LYS A 114 -7.93 -13.20 -2.31
N LEU A 115 -7.66 -13.66 -1.11
CA LEU A 115 -6.34 -14.21 -0.77
C LEU A 115 -6.32 -15.69 -1.13
N GLU A 116 -5.45 -16.01 -2.02
CA GLU A 116 -5.12 -17.40 -2.35
C GLU A 116 -4.26 -18.04 -1.25
#